data_96deee08df91cd7eba7801e8cf16cba5
#
_entry.id   96deee08df91cd7eba7801e8cf16cba5
#
_cell.length_a   1.000
_cell.length_b   1.000
_cell.length_c   1.000
_cell.angle_alpha   90.00
_cell.angle_beta   90.00
_cell.angle_gamma   90.00
#
_symmetry.space_group_name_H-M   'P 1'
#
loop_
_entity.id
_entity.type
_entity.pdbx_description
1 polymer ?
#
loop_
_entity_poly.entity_id
_entity_poly.type
_entity_poly.pdbx_seq_one_letter_code
_entity_poly.pdbx_strand_id
1 'polypeptide(L)'
;MGYTREELPVHTKSNSLFNHLETMPGDPIFGLMSLYAKDPAEEKASLTIGVYRDEEGKPWVLPTVKKVEKMIAEDVATNHEYLPMEGLHVFVESARDLLFGNPSPSLTSRIGSLQTISGTGAVHLGARFLNDSLSPKRIWVSDPTWGNHHAIFDIAAPNVEQKMYPYYDAATCSLNFTGMMKTLENEAQPGDVILLHACAHNPTGIDPTKEQWKQIADLCERKHLFPFFDSAYQGFASGDVDEDAWAVRHFVERGTLELVVAQSFSKNFGLYGQRVGAFHIVTSDEQARDKALSHLIYLQRAEISNPPVYGARIVAFILQNEELKAEWEQDLLIMSGRIKTMRAALFGELQALETPGNWQHIVNQNGMFSYTGLSEKQVLALRKEHIYLLTSGRASISGLNRDNVKMVAKAIDKVVRASGDAPAVAA
;
A
#
# COMPACT_ATOMS: atom_id res chain seq x y z
N MET A 1 20.32 35.31 23.01
CA MET A 1 19.16 36.09 22.55
C MET A 1 17.95 35.54 23.27
N GLY A 2 17.34 36.37 24.15
CA GLY A 2 16.25 35.90 25.00
C GLY A 2 14.96 35.75 24.21
N TYR A 3 14.35 34.60 24.29
CA TYR A 3 12.97 34.42 23.87
C TYR A 3 12.05 35.12 24.87
N THR A 4 11.42 36.19 24.45
CA THR A 4 10.29 36.78 25.15
C THR A 4 9.13 35.78 25.09
N ARG A 5 8.74 35.21 26.23
CA ARG A 5 7.45 34.50 26.33
C ARG A 5 6.36 35.55 26.09
N GLU A 6 5.67 35.46 24.95
CA GLU A 6 4.37 36.13 24.82
C GLU A 6 3.44 35.52 25.86
N GLU A 7 2.85 36.38 26.68
CA GLU A 7 1.87 35.98 27.69
C GLU A 7 0.65 35.41 26.98
N LEU A 8 0.32 34.15 27.25
CA LEU A 8 -0.90 33.52 26.79
C LEU A 8 -2.10 34.32 27.27
N PRO A 9 -3.10 34.60 26.45
CA PRO A 9 -4.26 35.41 26.82
C PRO A 9 -5.02 34.79 27.97
N VAL A 10 -5.38 35.65 28.96
CA VAL A 10 -6.15 35.27 30.16
C VAL A 10 -7.52 34.73 29.73
N HIS A 11 -7.82 33.49 30.13
CA HIS A 11 -9.07 32.82 29.80
C HIS A 11 -10.29 33.55 30.39
N THR A 12 -11.13 34.11 29.56
CA THR A 12 -12.54 34.35 29.89
C THR A 12 -13.32 33.04 29.68
N LYS A 13 -14.25 32.72 30.56
CA LYS A 13 -14.96 31.43 30.69
C LYS A 13 -15.70 30.88 29.43
N SER A 14 -15.54 31.46 28.25
CA SER A 14 -16.25 31.09 27.02
C SER A 14 -15.37 30.73 25.80
N ASN A 15 -14.04 30.90 25.87
CA ASN A 15 -13.18 30.65 24.72
C ASN A 15 -12.21 29.47 24.97
N SER A 16 -12.41 28.37 24.24
CA SER A 16 -11.45 27.27 24.18
C SER A 16 -10.13 27.74 23.52
N LEU A 17 -9.00 27.27 24.00
CA LEU A 17 -7.69 27.45 23.36
C LEU A 17 -7.64 26.88 21.95
N PHE A 18 -8.55 25.97 21.64
CA PHE A 18 -8.63 25.25 20.37
C PHE A 18 -9.59 25.89 19.36
N ASN A 19 -10.21 27.05 19.66
CA ASN A 19 -11.17 27.70 18.78
C ASN A 19 -10.57 28.17 17.44
N HIS A 20 -9.25 28.29 17.37
CA HIS A 20 -8.50 28.63 16.15
C HIS A 20 -8.29 27.45 15.20
N LEU A 21 -8.54 26.21 15.67
CA LEU A 21 -8.36 25.03 14.84
C LEU A 21 -9.53 24.87 13.86
N GLU A 22 -9.19 24.62 12.62
CA GLU A 22 -10.16 24.23 11.60
C GLU A 22 -10.49 22.73 11.76
N THR A 23 -11.73 22.36 11.43
CA THR A 23 -12.12 20.95 11.41
C THR A 23 -11.45 20.27 10.23
N MET A 24 -10.63 19.27 10.48
CA MET A 24 -10.02 18.47 9.41
C MET A 24 -11.08 17.70 8.63
N PRO A 25 -10.92 17.57 7.31
CA PRO A 25 -11.84 16.78 6.50
C PRO A 25 -11.82 15.32 6.95
N GLY A 26 -13.00 14.69 6.99
CA GLY A 26 -13.11 13.27 7.31
C GLY A 26 -12.46 12.40 6.24
N ASP A 27 -11.94 11.24 6.65
CA ASP A 27 -11.39 10.27 5.69
C ASP A 27 -12.49 9.78 4.72
N PRO A 28 -12.27 9.88 3.39
CA PRO A 28 -13.29 9.52 2.39
C PRO A 28 -13.70 8.04 2.44
N ILE A 29 -12.79 7.12 2.80
CA ILE A 29 -13.06 5.68 2.87
C ILE A 29 -13.97 5.39 4.06
N PHE A 30 -13.65 5.90 5.26
CA PHE A 30 -14.46 5.71 6.46
C PHE A 30 -15.81 6.43 6.35
N GLY A 31 -15.86 7.61 5.74
CA GLY A 31 -17.10 8.31 5.43
C GLY A 31 -18.04 7.47 4.55
N LEU A 32 -17.49 6.87 3.51
CA LEU A 32 -18.24 6.03 2.58
C LEU A 32 -18.69 4.70 3.23
N MET A 33 -17.87 4.11 4.08
CA MET A 33 -18.27 2.94 4.88
C MET A 33 -19.45 3.25 5.83
N SER A 34 -19.45 4.43 6.43
CA SER A 34 -20.57 4.87 7.27
C SER A 34 -21.85 5.05 6.46
N LEU A 35 -21.76 5.57 5.23
CA LEU A 35 -22.92 5.67 4.32
C LEU A 35 -23.45 4.28 3.95
N TYR A 36 -22.57 3.35 3.58
CA TYR A 36 -22.96 1.96 3.29
C TYR A 36 -23.65 1.27 4.48
N ALA A 37 -23.11 1.47 5.69
CA ALA A 37 -23.68 0.85 6.89
C ALA A 37 -25.08 1.39 7.22
N LYS A 38 -25.36 2.67 6.92
CA LYS A 38 -26.66 3.32 7.16
C LYS A 38 -27.68 3.07 6.05
N ASP A 39 -27.27 2.55 4.91
CA ASP A 39 -28.17 2.24 3.80
C ASP A 39 -29.07 1.05 4.17
N PRO A 40 -30.41 1.21 4.16
CA PRO A 40 -31.35 0.16 4.51
C PRO A 40 -31.58 -0.87 3.39
N ALA A 41 -31.02 -0.66 2.18
CA ALA A 41 -31.21 -1.57 1.06
C ALA A 41 -30.67 -2.97 1.38
N GLU A 42 -31.45 -4.00 1.06
CA GLU A 42 -31.05 -5.40 1.20
C GLU A 42 -29.97 -5.76 0.16
N GLU A 43 -30.18 -5.34 -1.10
CA GLU A 43 -29.20 -5.51 -2.18
C GLU A 43 -28.31 -4.27 -2.26
N LYS A 44 -27.09 -4.38 -1.76
CA LYS A 44 -26.05 -3.33 -1.81
C LYS A 44 -24.65 -3.91 -1.86
N ALA A 45 -23.71 -3.17 -2.43
CA ALA A 45 -22.30 -3.60 -2.49
C ALA A 45 -21.35 -2.51 -2.03
N SER A 46 -20.37 -2.89 -1.17
CA SER A 46 -19.26 -2.02 -0.76
C SER A 46 -17.98 -2.42 -1.50
N LEU A 47 -17.55 -1.56 -2.40
CA LEU A 47 -16.28 -1.68 -3.14
C LEU A 47 -15.27 -0.63 -2.67
N THR A 48 -15.27 -0.31 -1.37
CA THR A 48 -14.53 0.82 -0.80
C THR A 48 -13.21 0.42 -0.16
N ILE A 49 -13.27 -0.50 0.79
CA ILE A 49 -12.13 -0.81 1.67
C ILE A 49 -11.20 -1.85 1.06
N GLY A 50 -9.89 -1.63 1.23
CA GLY A 50 -8.84 -2.57 0.86
C GLY A 50 -8.65 -3.69 1.89
N VAL A 51 -9.71 -4.44 2.20
CA VAL A 51 -9.69 -5.62 3.07
C VAL A 51 -10.26 -6.79 2.30
N TYR A 52 -9.56 -7.95 2.32
CA TYR A 52 -10.06 -9.15 1.70
C TYR A 52 -11.31 -9.67 2.43
N ARG A 53 -12.27 -10.14 1.65
CA ARG A 53 -13.52 -10.73 2.14
C ARG A 53 -13.77 -12.06 1.43
N ASP A 54 -14.44 -12.98 2.15
CA ASP A 54 -14.85 -14.27 1.60
C ASP A 54 -16.06 -14.16 0.64
N GLU A 55 -16.59 -15.28 0.21
CA GLU A 55 -17.75 -15.35 -0.69
C GLU A 55 -19.04 -14.81 -0.05
N GLU A 56 -19.15 -14.85 1.28
CA GLU A 56 -20.27 -14.28 2.04
C GLU A 56 -20.07 -12.76 2.35
N GLY A 57 -18.97 -12.16 1.84
CA GLY A 57 -18.64 -10.76 2.10
C GLY A 57 -18.14 -10.48 3.54
N LYS A 58 -17.75 -11.51 4.29
CA LYS A 58 -17.26 -11.41 5.67
C LYS A 58 -15.73 -11.25 5.70
N PRO A 59 -15.17 -10.65 6.77
CA PRO A 59 -13.73 -10.69 7.00
C PRO A 59 -13.23 -12.13 7.06
N TRP A 60 -12.20 -12.42 6.28
CA TRP A 60 -11.60 -13.75 6.21
C TRP A 60 -10.24 -13.76 6.91
N VAL A 61 -10.11 -14.62 7.92
CA VAL A 61 -8.82 -14.88 8.57
C VAL A 61 -8.20 -16.10 7.88
N LEU A 62 -6.96 -15.97 7.43
CA LEU A 62 -6.25 -17.06 6.75
C LEU A 62 -6.23 -18.30 7.65
N PRO A 63 -6.56 -19.50 7.13
CA PRO A 63 -6.52 -20.75 7.90
C PRO A 63 -5.18 -20.98 8.61
N THR A 64 -4.06 -20.69 7.92
CA THR A 64 -2.72 -20.81 8.50
C THR A 64 -2.50 -19.83 9.66
N VAL A 65 -2.96 -18.59 9.53
CA VAL A 65 -2.92 -17.61 10.63
C VAL A 65 -3.73 -18.10 11.82
N LYS A 66 -4.94 -18.61 11.59
CA LYS A 66 -5.80 -19.15 12.65
C LYS A 66 -5.18 -20.33 13.38
N LYS A 67 -4.49 -21.20 12.66
CA LYS A 67 -3.73 -22.33 13.22
C LYS A 67 -2.62 -21.83 14.14
N VAL A 68 -1.85 -20.84 13.73
CA VAL A 68 -0.74 -20.27 14.52
C VAL A 68 -1.25 -19.47 15.72
N GLU A 69 -2.36 -18.71 15.59
CA GLU A 69 -3.00 -18.04 16.74
C GLU A 69 -3.33 -19.03 17.86
N LYS A 70 -3.86 -20.22 17.49
CA LYS A 70 -4.13 -21.28 18.45
C LYS A 70 -2.85 -21.83 19.10
N MET A 71 -1.79 -22.06 18.31
CA MET A 71 -0.50 -22.53 18.83
C MET A 71 0.10 -21.52 19.82
N ILE A 72 0.05 -20.22 19.51
CA ILE A 72 0.54 -19.15 20.40
C ILE A 72 -0.29 -19.09 21.69
N ALA A 73 -1.61 -19.26 21.62
CA ALA A 73 -2.49 -19.21 22.79
C ALA A 73 -2.28 -20.41 23.72
N GLU A 74 -1.87 -21.55 23.20
CA GLU A 74 -1.59 -22.79 23.97
C GLU A 74 -0.14 -22.82 24.50
N ASP A 75 0.76 -21.97 24.00
CA ASP A 75 2.15 -21.90 24.46
C ASP A 75 2.27 -21.17 25.81
N VAL A 76 2.55 -21.95 26.86
CA VAL A 76 2.72 -21.44 28.24
C VAL A 76 3.92 -20.47 28.40
N ALA A 77 4.86 -20.45 27.46
CA ALA A 77 5.99 -19.52 27.47
C ALA A 77 5.65 -18.16 26.90
N THR A 78 4.46 -18.01 26.27
CA THR A 78 4.00 -16.74 25.72
C THR A 78 3.83 -15.70 26.84
N ASN A 79 4.41 -14.50 26.61
CA ASN A 79 4.37 -13.39 27.56
C ASN A 79 4.15 -12.06 26.83
N HIS A 80 4.00 -10.97 27.62
CA HIS A 80 3.77 -9.61 27.11
C HIS A 80 4.96 -8.67 27.35
N GLU A 81 6.17 -9.23 27.47
CA GLU A 81 7.38 -8.43 27.68
C GLU A 81 7.66 -7.52 26.47
N TYR A 82 8.28 -6.38 26.73
CA TYR A 82 8.69 -5.46 25.68
C TYR A 82 9.68 -6.09 24.71
N LEU A 83 9.48 -5.85 23.43
CA LEU A 83 10.48 -6.19 22.40
C LEU A 83 11.67 -5.22 22.44
N PRO A 84 12.83 -5.59 21.91
CA PRO A 84 13.86 -4.62 21.52
C PRO A 84 13.27 -3.54 20.61
N MET A 85 13.93 -2.39 20.53
CA MET A 85 13.47 -1.26 19.71
C MET A 85 13.42 -1.61 18.21
N GLU A 86 14.31 -2.49 17.78
CA GLU A 86 14.35 -3.02 16.41
C GLU A 86 13.18 -3.96 16.09
N GLY A 87 12.51 -4.46 17.11
CA GLY A 87 11.42 -5.42 17.02
C GLY A 87 11.82 -6.86 17.34
N LEU A 88 10.96 -7.80 17.02
CA LEU A 88 11.19 -9.24 17.19
C LEU A 88 12.23 -9.70 16.16
N HIS A 89 13.42 -10.09 16.61
CA HIS A 89 14.56 -10.38 15.74
C HIS A 89 14.23 -11.42 14.67
N VAL A 90 13.62 -12.54 15.06
CA VAL A 90 13.21 -13.61 14.12
C VAL A 90 12.22 -13.10 13.08
N PHE A 91 11.30 -12.20 13.45
CA PHE A 91 10.39 -11.56 12.50
C PHE A 91 11.13 -10.66 11.52
N VAL A 92 12.05 -9.83 12.02
CA VAL A 92 12.80 -8.88 11.19
C VAL A 92 13.64 -9.60 10.15
N GLU A 93 14.29 -10.70 10.53
CA GLU A 93 15.06 -11.56 9.61
C GLU A 93 14.13 -12.21 8.57
N SER A 94 13.03 -12.83 9.02
CA SER A 94 12.07 -13.47 8.12
C SER A 94 11.42 -12.48 7.13
N ALA A 95 11.13 -11.25 7.57
CA ALA A 95 10.60 -10.19 6.73
C ALA A 95 11.61 -9.76 5.65
N ARG A 96 12.89 -9.60 6.03
CA ARG A 96 13.99 -9.35 5.11
C ARG A 96 14.13 -10.48 4.09
N ASP A 97 14.19 -11.71 4.54
CA ASP A 97 14.43 -12.87 3.69
C ASP A 97 13.26 -13.12 2.73
N LEU A 98 12.02 -12.88 3.16
CA LEU A 98 10.86 -12.92 2.28
C LEU A 98 10.93 -11.88 1.17
N LEU A 99 11.34 -10.67 1.49
CA LEU A 99 11.41 -9.56 0.52
C LEU A 99 12.57 -9.74 -0.46
N PHE A 100 13.77 -10.00 0.06
CA PHE A 100 15.02 -10.02 -0.75
C PHE A 100 15.38 -11.41 -1.27
N GLY A 101 14.63 -12.47 -0.98
CA GLY A 101 14.86 -13.80 -1.54
C GLY A 101 16.05 -14.52 -0.93
N ASN A 102 16.17 -14.55 0.39
CA ASN A 102 17.32 -15.11 1.11
C ASN A 102 18.66 -14.52 0.62
N PRO A 103 18.93 -13.25 0.89
CA PRO A 103 20.07 -12.53 0.35
C PRO A 103 21.39 -13.16 0.77
N SER A 104 22.40 -13.09 -0.11
CA SER A 104 23.74 -13.56 0.20
C SER A 104 24.33 -12.84 1.44
N PRO A 105 25.32 -13.41 2.14
CA PRO A 105 25.95 -12.76 3.29
C PRO A 105 26.48 -11.35 2.99
N SER A 106 27.05 -11.15 1.79
CA SER A 106 27.55 -9.84 1.35
C SER A 106 26.43 -8.82 1.10
N LEU A 107 25.26 -9.25 0.68
CA LEU A 107 24.09 -8.37 0.57
C LEU A 107 23.45 -8.15 1.95
N THR A 108 23.32 -9.19 2.75
CA THR A 108 22.77 -9.13 4.12
C THR A 108 23.54 -8.11 4.98
N SER A 109 24.86 -8.04 4.87
CA SER A 109 25.68 -7.08 5.63
C SER A 109 25.37 -5.61 5.27
N ARG A 110 24.74 -5.35 4.13
CA ARG A 110 24.35 -4.03 3.65
C ARG A 110 22.87 -3.67 3.95
N ILE A 111 22.08 -4.62 4.44
CA ILE A 111 20.65 -4.42 4.71
C ILE A 111 20.43 -4.18 6.20
N GLY A 112 19.97 -2.98 6.56
CA GLY A 112 19.39 -2.66 7.86
C GLY A 112 17.90 -2.90 7.86
N SER A 113 17.38 -3.58 8.88
CA SER A 113 15.94 -3.91 8.96
C SER A 113 15.42 -3.71 10.38
N LEU A 114 14.18 -3.25 10.51
CA LEU A 114 13.49 -3.17 11.79
C LEU A 114 11.98 -3.35 11.61
N GLN A 115 11.32 -3.81 12.68
CA GLN A 115 9.87 -3.97 12.72
C GLN A 115 9.20 -2.60 12.89
N THR A 116 8.05 -2.40 12.24
CA THR A 116 7.28 -1.15 12.29
C THR A 116 5.79 -1.40 12.57
N ILE A 117 5.06 -0.32 12.90
CA ILE A 117 3.60 -0.36 13.04
C ILE A 117 2.96 -0.38 11.64
N SER A 118 2.95 -1.57 11.02
CA SER A 118 2.43 -1.79 9.66
C SER A 118 3.21 -1.02 8.58
N GLY A 119 2.78 -1.14 7.32
CA GLY A 119 3.32 -0.37 6.20
C GLY A 119 3.20 1.15 6.40
N THR A 120 2.11 1.62 7.01
CA THR A 120 1.94 3.06 7.33
C THR A 120 3.05 3.57 8.22
N GLY A 121 3.38 2.84 9.29
CA GLY A 121 4.50 3.19 10.17
C GLY A 121 5.85 3.07 9.48
N ALA A 122 6.01 2.11 8.55
CA ALA A 122 7.23 1.97 7.76
C ALA A 122 7.44 3.16 6.80
N VAL A 123 6.38 3.61 6.10
CA VAL A 123 6.44 4.80 5.24
C VAL A 123 6.71 6.05 6.07
N HIS A 124 6.06 6.20 7.24
CA HIS A 124 6.27 7.34 8.12
C HIS A 124 7.71 7.40 8.64
N LEU A 125 8.21 6.29 9.20
CA LEU A 125 9.59 6.20 9.70
C LEU A 125 10.61 6.48 8.60
N GLY A 126 10.39 5.92 7.39
CA GLY A 126 11.24 6.17 6.23
C GLY A 126 11.22 7.64 5.79
N ALA A 127 10.05 8.25 5.70
CA ALA A 127 9.90 9.66 5.37
C ALA A 127 10.63 10.56 6.39
N ARG A 128 10.45 10.27 7.68
CA ARG A 128 11.12 10.98 8.77
C ARG A 128 12.63 10.82 8.73
N PHE A 129 13.09 9.59 8.55
CA PHE A 129 14.53 9.29 8.44
C PHE A 129 15.18 10.01 7.25
N LEU A 130 14.55 9.99 6.08
CA LEU A 130 15.08 10.68 4.91
C LEU A 130 15.09 12.20 5.09
N ASN A 131 14.04 12.78 5.69
CA ASN A 131 14.00 14.21 6.02
C ASN A 131 15.17 14.62 6.91
N ASP A 132 15.46 13.83 7.95
CA ASP A 132 16.46 14.17 8.95
C ASP A 132 17.89 13.83 8.52
N SER A 133 18.08 12.78 7.70
CA SER A 133 19.41 12.24 7.35
C SER A 133 19.90 12.63 5.98
N LEU A 134 19.05 12.67 4.97
CA LEU A 134 19.42 13.03 3.59
C LEU A 134 18.97 14.46 3.23
N SER A 135 17.92 14.94 3.88
CA SER A 135 17.29 16.25 3.61
C SER A 135 17.05 16.47 2.09
N PRO A 136 16.36 15.54 1.41
CA PRO A 136 16.12 15.66 -0.02
C PRO A 136 15.28 16.91 -0.29
N LYS A 137 15.50 17.54 -1.42
CA LYS A 137 14.67 18.70 -1.78
C LYS A 137 13.26 18.28 -2.17
N ARG A 138 13.14 17.13 -2.83
CA ARG A 138 11.87 16.65 -3.39
C ARG A 138 11.68 15.18 -3.22
N ILE A 139 10.41 14.79 -3.10
CA ILE A 139 9.95 13.43 -3.32
C ILE A 139 8.98 13.41 -4.49
N TRP A 140 9.21 12.48 -5.41
CA TRP A 140 8.36 12.21 -6.55
C TRP A 140 7.40 11.07 -6.24
N VAL A 141 6.09 11.32 -6.31
CA VAL A 141 5.04 10.32 -6.10
C VAL A 141 4.22 10.14 -7.36
N SER A 142 3.64 8.96 -7.54
CA SER A 142 2.77 8.69 -8.71
C SER A 142 1.47 9.51 -8.63
N ASP A 143 0.97 9.93 -9.80
CA ASP A 143 -0.36 10.53 -9.94
C ASP A 143 -1.28 9.58 -10.74
N PRO A 144 -2.28 8.97 -10.06
CA PRO A 144 -2.57 9.00 -8.62
C PRO A 144 -1.64 8.09 -7.79
N THR A 145 -1.67 8.28 -6.47
CA THR A 145 -1.02 7.41 -5.48
C THR A 145 -1.99 7.05 -4.35
N TRP A 146 -1.56 6.20 -3.40
CA TRP A 146 -2.30 6.02 -2.15
C TRP A 146 -2.38 7.35 -1.41
N GLY A 147 -3.61 7.87 -1.23
CA GLY A 147 -3.80 9.24 -0.72
C GLY A 147 -3.12 9.54 0.61
N ASN A 148 -2.87 8.50 1.45
CA ASN A 148 -2.17 8.69 2.71
C ASN A 148 -0.65 8.94 2.56
N HIS A 149 -0.05 8.69 1.40
CA HIS A 149 1.33 9.08 1.14
C HIS A 149 1.52 10.57 1.35
N HIS A 150 0.66 11.39 0.76
CA HIS A 150 0.73 12.85 0.91
C HIS A 150 0.68 13.28 2.37
N ALA A 151 -0.31 12.79 3.13
CA ALA A 151 -0.46 13.13 4.54
C ALA A 151 0.73 12.68 5.40
N ILE A 152 1.30 11.50 5.11
CA ILE A 152 2.47 11.00 5.83
C ILE A 152 3.68 11.90 5.57
N PHE A 153 3.96 12.25 4.29
CA PHE A 153 5.09 13.11 3.96
C PHE A 153 4.91 14.54 4.47
N ASP A 154 3.69 15.09 4.47
CA ASP A 154 3.39 16.40 5.07
C ASP A 154 3.75 16.44 6.56
N ILE A 155 3.51 15.34 7.28
CA ILE A 155 3.76 15.26 8.73
C ILE A 155 5.21 14.86 9.03
N ALA A 156 5.72 13.82 8.39
CA ALA A 156 7.02 13.23 8.72
C ALA A 156 8.20 13.93 8.03
N ALA A 157 7.97 14.56 6.88
CA ALA A 157 8.99 15.23 6.07
C ALA A 157 8.52 16.61 5.58
N PRO A 158 8.16 17.54 6.50
CA PRO A 158 7.50 18.81 6.13
C PRO A 158 8.38 19.77 5.31
N ASN A 159 9.68 19.51 5.25
CA ASN A 159 10.62 20.33 4.46
C ASN A 159 10.88 19.77 3.06
N VAL A 160 10.30 18.62 2.73
CA VAL A 160 10.49 17.95 1.43
C VAL A 160 9.33 18.29 0.50
N GLU A 161 9.62 18.94 -0.63
CA GLU A 161 8.60 19.27 -1.62
C GLU A 161 8.05 18.00 -2.26
N GLN A 162 6.74 17.82 -2.25
CA GLN A 162 6.10 16.70 -2.96
C GLN A 162 5.83 17.09 -4.41
N LYS A 163 6.36 16.31 -5.35
CA LYS A 163 6.11 16.41 -6.79
C LYS A 163 5.40 15.15 -7.27
N MET A 164 4.62 15.29 -8.33
CA MET A 164 3.92 14.17 -8.93
C MET A 164 4.46 13.87 -10.32
N TYR A 165 4.59 12.57 -10.63
CA TYR A 165 4.81 12.11 -12.00
C TYR A 165 3.55 11.42 -12.54
N PRO A 166 3.18 11.65 -13.83
CA PRO A 166 2.00 11.00 -14.38
C PRO A 166 2.20 9.47 -14.38
N TYR A 167 1.20 8.76 -13.86
CA TYR A 167 1.24 7.30 -13.76
C TYR A 167 0.07 6.63 -14.48
N TYR A 168 -1.10 7.23 -14.45
CA TYR A 168 -2.31 6.71 -15.05
C TYR A 168 -2.72 7.54 -16.27
N ASP A 169 -3.00 6.85 -17.37
CA ASP A 169 -3.64 7.44 -18.53
C ASP A 169 -5.14 7.13 -18.52
N ALA A 170 -5.95 8.13 -18.25
CA ALA A 170 -7.40 7.98 -18.20
C ALA A 170 -8.03 7.67 -19.58
N ALA A 171 -7.37 8.04 -20.68
CA ALA A 171 -7.87 7.80 -22.01
C ALA A 171 -7.76 6.31 -22.42
N THR A 172 -6.76 5.61 -21.90
CA THR A 172 -6.50 4.19 -22.23
C THR A 172 -6.70 3.26 -21.03
N CYS A 173 -7.00 3.80 -19.86
CA CYS A 173 -7.06 3.06 -18.58
C CYS A 173 -5.80 2.22 -18.33
N SER A 174 -4.61 2.75 -18.66
CA SER A 174 -3.33 2.06 -18.63
C SER A 174 -2.23 2.88 -17.95
N LEU A 175 -1.02 2.31 -17.85
CA LEU A 175 0.16 3.02 -17.35
C LEU A 175 0.61 4.10 -18.34
N ASN A 176 0.71 5.34 -17.89
CA ASN A 176 1.34 6.43 -18.64
C ASN A 176 2.86 6.40 -18.52
N PHE A 177 3.47 5.29 -18.95
CA PHE A 177 4.90 5.08 -18.80
C PHE A 177 5.75 6.17 -19.49
N THR A 178 5.35 6.57 -20.70
CA THR A 178 6.06 7.62 -21.46
C THR A 178 6.01 8.96 -20.73
N GLY A 179 4.85 9.34 -20.20
CA GLY A 179 4.69 10.55 -19.40
C GLY A 179 5.52 10.53 -18.13
N MET A 180 5.48 9.41 -17.39
CA MET A 180 6.30 9.18 -16.19
C MET A 180 7.79 9.39 -16.48
N MET A 181 8.32 8.65 -17.46
CA MET A 181 9.76 8.72 -17.80
C MET A 181 10.18 10.11 -18.27
N LYS A 182 9.36 10.76 -19.12
CA LYS A 182 9.63 12.11 -19.61
C LYS A 182 9.66 13.14 -18.47
N THR A 183 8.71 13.08 -17.54
CA THR A 183 8.66 14.00 -16.40
C THR A 183 9.86 13.82 -15.51
N LEU A 184 10.17 12.58 -15.11
CA LEU A 184 11.32 12.30 -14.26
C LEU A 184 12.65 12.65 -14.93
N GLU A 185 12.81 12.36 -16.23
CA GLU A 185 14.02 12.73 -16.98
C GLU A 185 14.26 14.25 -17.00
N ASN A 186 13.21 15.04 -17.23
CA ASN A 186 13.35 16.46 -17.40
C ASN A 186 13.40 17.26 -16.10
N GLU A 187 12.68 16.80 -15.07
CA GLU A 187 12.42 17.61 -13.88
C GLU A 187 13.09 17.09 -12.61
N ALA A 188 13.25 15.75 -12.45
CA ALA A 188 13.91 15.20 -11.28
C ALA A 188 15.40 15.56 -11.24
N GLN A 189 15.92 15.80 -10.05
CA GLN A 189 17.31 16.22 -9.83
C GLN A 189 18.06 15.20 -8.97
N PRO A 190 19.39 15.14 -9.06
CA PRO A 190 20.18 14.28 -8.20
C PRO A 190 19.86 14.48 -6.71
N GLY A 191 19.66 13.39 -6.00
CA GLY A 191 19.29 13.37 -4.58
C GLY A 191 17.79 13.51 -4.32
N ASP A 192 16.95 13.69 -5.34
CA ASP A 192 15.50 13.57 -5.17
C ASP A 192 15.11 12.12 -4.83
N VAL A 193 14.08 11.94 -4.01
CA VAL A 193 13.51 10.63 -3.69
C VAL A 193 12.41 10.29 -4.71
N ILE A 194 12.31 9.05 -5.12
CA ILE A 194 11.20 8.54 -5.93
C ILE A 194 10.46 7.44 -5.16
N LEU A 195 9.16 7.65 -4.88
CA LEU A 195 8.29 6.67 -4.25
C LEU A 195 7.71 5.75 -5.32
N LEU A 196 7.91 4.45 -5.15
CA LEU A 196 7.52 3.39 -6.08
C LEU A 196 6.68 2.35 -5.34
N HIS A 197 5.55 1.93 -5.89
CA HIS A 197 4.83 0.77 -5.38
C HIS A 197 5.47 -0.49 -5.96
N ALA A 198 5.88 -1.42 -5.10
CA ALA A 198 6.61 -2.62 -5.53
C ALA A 198 5.77 -3.53 -6.45
N CYS A 199 4.48 -3.67 -6.14
CA CYS A 199 3.48 -4.40 -6.91
C CYS A 199 2.07 -3.96 -6.53
N ALA A 200 1.08 -4.29 -7.36
CA ALA A 200 -0.34 -4.00 -7.17
C ALA A 200 -0.60 -2.53 -6.81
N HIS A 201 -0.15 -1.63 -7.66
CA HIS A 201 -0.19 -0.19 -7.44
C HIS A 201 -1.57 0.30 -6.95
N ASN A 202 -1.59 0.99 -5.81
CA ASN A 202 -2.80 1.58 -5.24
C ASN A 202 -2.88 3.07 -5.63
N PRO A 203 -3.89 3.54 -6.40
CA PRO A 203 -5.20 2.91 -6.58
C PRO A 203 -5.43 2.15 -7.90
N THR A 204 -4.47 2.14 -8.84
CA THR A 204 -4.74 1.80 -10.24
C THR A 204 -4.80 0.29 -10.51
N GLY A 205 -4.11 -0.53 -9.71
CA GLY A 205 -3.93 -1.95 -10.01
C GLY A 205 -3.06 -2.21 -11.25
N ILE A 206 -2.30 -1.23 -11.72
CA ILE A 206 -1.46 -1.31 -12.91
C ILE A 206 0.00 -1.22 -12.48
N ASP A 207 0.81 -2.20 -12.86
CA ASP A 207 2.24 -2.22 -12.55
C ASP A 207 3.07 -2.11 -13.83
N PRO A 208 4.28 -1.53 -13.77
CA PRO A 208 5.23 -1.58 -14.87
C PRO A 208 5.62 -3.02 -15.21
N THR A 209 5.86 -3.29 -16.47
CA THR A 209 6.45 -4.55 -16.90
C THR A 209 7.90 -4.68 -16.42
N LYS A 210 8.46 -5.91 -16.41
CA LYS A 210 9.87 -6.13 -16.04
C LYS A 210 10.82 -5.25 -16.87
N GLU A 211 10.54 -5.05 -18.17
CA GLU A 211 11.35 -4.18 -19.03
C GLU A 211 11.20 -2.70 -18.67
N GLN A 212 10.01 -2.27 -18.28
CA GLN A 212 9.77 -0.91 -17.79
C GLN A 212 10.45 -0.68 -16.43
N TRP A 213 10.42 -1.67 -15.53
CA TRP A 213 11.16 -1.61 -14.26
C TRP A 213 12.67 -1.46 -14.46
N LYS A 214 13.26 -2.16 -15.44
CA LYS A 214 14.67 -1.98 -15.82
C LYS A 214 14.95 -0.54 -16.25
N GLN A 215 14.08 0.04 -17.08
CA GLN A 215 14.23 1.44 -17.52
C GLN A 215 14.09 2.43 -16.36
N ILE A 216 13.18 2.17 -15.38
CA ILE A 216 13.06 3.00 -14.18
C ILE A 216 14.34 2.91 -13.34
N ALA A 217 14.92 1.72 -13.17
CA ALA A 217 16.18 1.54 -12.47
C ALA A 217 17.35 2.27 -13.17
N ASP A 218 17.45 2.16 -14.51
CA ASP A 218 18.42 2.89 -15.31
C ASP A 218 18.29 4.40 -15.15
N LEU A 219 17.05 4.91 -15.07
CA LEU A 219 16.79 6.32 -14.82
C LEU A 219 17.28 6.72 -13.43
N CYS A 220 16.94 5.94 -12.39
CA CYS A 220 17.37 6.22 -11.02
C CYS A 220 18.89 6.29 -10.89
N GLU A 221 19.62 5.35 -11.51
CA GLU A 221 21.09 5.36 -11.53
C GLU A 221 21.65 6.60 -12.25
N ARG A 222 21.19 6.85 -13.48
CA ARG A 222 21.68 7.95 -14.31
C ARG A 222 21.41 9.31 -13.70
N LYS A 223 20.24 9.47 -13.04
CA LYS A 223 19.81 10.73 -12.42
C LYS A 223 20.20 10.82 -10.94
N HIS A 224 20.80 9.78 -10.36
CA HIS A 224 21.12 9.69 -8.94
C HIS A 224 19.89 9.95 -8.05
N LEU A 225 18.75 9.31 -8.39
CA LEU A 225 17.54 9.34 -7.58
C LEU A 225 17.63 8.30 -6.48
N PHE A 226 16.98 8.56 -5.35
CA PHE A 226 16.91 7.63 -4.22
C PHE A 226 15.56 6.87 -4.24
N PRO A 227 15.53 5.56 -4.55
CA PRO A 227 14.30 4.79 -4.57
C PRO A 227 13.75 4.53 -3.17
N PHE A 228 12.45 4.76 -3.01
CA PHE A 228 11.66 4.41 -1.85
C PHE A 228 10.52 3.48 -2.29
N PHE A 229 10.58 2.20 -1.96
CA PHE A 229 9.52 1.24 -2.30
C PHE A 229 8.48 1.14 -1.19
N ASP A 230 7.19 1.15 -1.58
CA ASP A 230 6.06 0.70 -0.75
C ASP A 230 5.66 -0.71 -1.21
N SER A 231 5.87 -1.72 -0.36
CA SER A 231 5.58 -3.13 -0.59
C SER A 231 4.45 -3.61 0.32
N ALA A 232 3.20 -3.32 -0.09
CA ALA A 232 2.03 -3.65 0.71
C ALA A 232 1.33 -4.95 0.27
N TYR A 233 1.67 -5.52 -0.90
CA TYR A 233 0.88 -6.57 -1.54
C TYR A 233 1.70 -7.77 -2.01
N GLN A 234 2.92 -7.97 -1.50
CA GLN A 234 3.78 -9.09 -1.87
C GLN A 234 3.08 -10.44 -1.65
N GLY A 235 3.01 -11.27 -2.69
CA GLY A 235 2.30 -12.55 -2.72
C GLY A 235 0.79 -12.42 -2.91
N PHE A 236 0.22 -11.22 -2.73
CA PHE A 236 -1.20 -10.98 -2.89
C PHE A 236 -1.58 -10.51 -4.30
N ALA A 237 -0.64 -9.89 -5.02
CA ALA A 237 -0.89 -9.37 -6.37
C ALA A 237 -0.95 -10.51 -7.41
N SER A 238 0.12 -11.26 -7.55
CA SER A 238 0.21 -12.38 -8.49
C SER A 238 -0.25 -13.72 -7.89
N GLY A 239 -0.09 -13.90 -6.58
CA GLY A 239 -0.17 -15.16 -5.86
C GLY A 239 1.20 -15.81 -5.65
N ASP A 240 2.27 -15.18 -6.15
CA ASP A 240 3.66 -15.62 -6.03
C ASP A 240 4.49 -14.53 -5.35
N VAL A 241 5.12 -14.89 -4.21
CA VAL A 241 5.88 -13.94 -3.39
C VAL A 241 7.15 -13.46 -4.09
N ASP A 242 7.74 -14.28 -4.95
CA ASP A 242 8.98 -13.98 -5.65
C ASP A 242 8.72 -13.08 -6.87
N GLU A 243 7.64 -13.34 -7.61
CA GLU A 243 7.21 -12.47 -8.71
C GLU A 243 6.83 -11.07 -8.21
N ASP A 244 6.12 -10.96 -7.07
CA ASP A 244 5.71 -9.68 -6.50
C ASP A 244 6.88 -8.88 -5.89
N ALA A 245 7.98 -9.54 -5.51
CA ALA A 245 9.20 -8.90 -5.02
C ALA A 245 10.20 -8.55 -6.15
N TRP A 246 9.94 -8.97 -7.38
CA TRP A 246 10.91 -8.89 -8.48
C TRP A 246 11.47 -7.47 -8.68
N ALA A 247 10.63 -6.44 -8.64
CA ALA A 247 11.05 -5.06 -8.85
C ALA A 247 12.08 -4.62 -7.80
N VAL A 248 11.81 -4.86 -6.52
CA VAL A 248 12.73 -4.54 -5.41
C VAL A 248 14.04 -5.30 -5.56
N ARG A 249 13.97 -6.62 -5.81
CA ARG A 249 15.17 -7.46 -5.97
C ARG A 249 16.01 -7.02 -7.16
N HIS A 250 15.39 -6.65 -8.29
CA HIS A 250 16.09 -6.14 -9.45
C HIS A 250 16.91 -4.88 -9.14
N PHE A 251 16.32 -3.91 -8.39
CA PHE A 251 17.03 -2.70 -7.99
C PHE A 251 18.22 -3.03 -7.06
N VAL A 252 18.04 -3.95 -6.13
CA VAL A 252 19.10 -4.37 -5.17
C VAL A 252 20.22 -5.15 -5.86
N GLU A 253 19.90 -6.06 -6.78
CA GLU A 253 20.87 -6.87 -7.53
C GLU A 253 21.81 -6.04 -8.41
N ARG A 254 21.37 -4.86 -8.85
CA ARG A 254 22.23 -3.92 -9.60
C ARG A 254 23.43 -3.45 -8.77
N GLY A 255 23.29 -3.39 -7.44
CA GLY A 255 24.37 -3.09 -6.51
C GLY A 255 24.85 -1.63 -6.50
N THR A 256 24.26 -0.76 -7.31
CA THR A 256 24.67 0.64 -7.56
C THR A 256 23.79 1.65 -6.83
N LEU A 257 22.59 1.24 -6.39
CA LEU A 257 21.62 2.07 -5.72
C LEU A 257 21.54 1.75 -4.24
N GLU A 258 21.54 2.79 -3.41
CA GLU A 258 20.99 2.72 -2.06
C GLU A 258 19.49 2.97 -2.15
N LEU A 259 18.69 2.28 -1.34
CA LEU A 259 17.25 2.38 -1.38
C LEU A 259 16.60 2.01 -0.04
N VAL A 260 15.33 2.33 0.11
CA VAL A 260 14.54 1.88 1.26
C VAL A 260 13.26 1.18 0.81
N VAL A 261 12.76 0.28 1.67
CA VAL A 261 11.51 -0.44 1.43
C VAL A 261 10.64 -0.42 2.68
N ALA A 262 9.42 0.08 2.55
CA ALA A 262 8.35 -0.06 3.53
C ALA A 262 7.54 -1.31 3.21
N GLN A 263 7.62 -2.34 4.07
CA GLN A 263 6.93 -3.62 3.89
C GLN A 263 5.76 -3.76 4.86
N SER A 264 4.61 -4.24 4.36
CA SER A 264 3.40 -4.45 5.15
C SER A 264 2.95 -5.90 5.12
N PHE A 265 2.56 -6.42 6.28
CA PHE A 265 1.95 -7.74 6.45
C PHE A 265 0.43 -7.66 6.67
N SER A 266 -0.17 -6.49 6.41
CA SER A 266 -1.61 -6.28 6.60
C SER A 266 -2.46 -7.11 5.64
N LYS A 267 -2.05 -7.26 4.36
CA LYS A 267 -2.85 -7.90 3.34
C LYS A 267 -2.47 -9.36 3.14
N ASN A 268 -1.19 -9.65 2.94
CA ASN A 268 -0.72 -11.00 2.63
C ASN A 268 -0.81 -11.99 3.81
N PHE A 269 -0.92 -11.50 5.05
CA PHE A 269 -1.24 -12.31 6.22
C PHE A 269 -2.65 -12.04 6.77
N GLY A 270 -3.41 -11.11 6.17
CA GLY A 270 -4.73 -10.73 6.69
C GLY A 270 -4.68 -10.09 8.08
N LEU A 271 -3.53 -9.57 8.51
CA LEU A 271 -3.28 -9.03 9.84
C LEU A 271 -3.58 -7.54 9.96
N TYR A 272 -4.61 -7.05 9.28
CA TYR A 272 -4.98 -5.63 9.17
C TYR A 272 -4.96 -4.87 10.51
N GLY A 273 -5.59 -5.41 11.54
CA GLY A 273 -5.72 -4.82 12.87
C GLY A 273 -4.51 -5.06 13.78
N GLN A 274 -3.63 -6.01 13.44
CA GLN A 274 -2.45 -6.35 14.26
C GLN A 274 -1.27 -5.39 14.05
N ARG A 275 -1.34 -4.57 13.00
CA ARG A 275 -0.34 -3.52 12.71
C ARG A 275 1.09 -4.05 12.59
N VAL A 276 1.34 -5.00 11.67
CA VAL A 276 2.65 -5.62 11.42
C VAL A 276 3.24 -5.12 10.12
N GLY A 277 4.48 -4.67 10.16
CA GLY A 277 5.27 -4.21 9.04
C GLY A 277 6.77 -4.26 9.34
N ALA A 278 7.57 -4.01 8.34
CA ALA A 278 9.01 -3.85 8.46
C ALA A 278 9.49 -2.69 7.57
N PHE A 279 10.58 -2.08 7.98
CA PHE A 279 11.31 -1.12 7.17
C PHE A 279 12.71 -1.65 6.91
N HIS A 280 13.14 -1.54 5.67
CA HIS A 280 14.46 -1.99 5.23
C HIS A 280 15.20 -0.85 4.55
N ILE A 281 16.50 -0.76 4.83
CA ILE A 281 17.42 0.12 4.12
C ILE A 281 18.54 -0.70 3.52
N VAL A 282 18.83 -0.49 2.26
CA VAL A 282 19.98 -1.07 1.56
C VAL A 282 21.01 0.02 1.33
N THR A 283 22.21 -0.17 1.89
CA THR A 283 23.29 0.80 1.86
C THR A 283 24.47 0.31 1.01
N SER A 284 25.45 1.18 0.79
CA SER A 284 26.67 0.87 0.06
C SER A 284 27.56 -0.16 0.75
N ASP A 285 27.59 -0.13 2.10
CA ASP A 285 28.43 -0.98 2.92
C ASP A 285 27.85 -1.18 4.34
N GLU A 286 28.47 -2.07 5.11
CA GLU A 286 28.06 -2.43 6.46
C GLU A 286 28.15 -1.25 7.44
N GLN A 287 29.15 -0.39 7.34
CA GLN A 287 29.31 0.75 8.24
C GLN A 287 28.21 1.78 8.02
N ALA A 288 27.84 2.04 6.76
CA ALA A 288 26.73 2.90 6.41
C ALA A 288 25.38 2.33 6.93
N ARG A 289 25.20 0.99 6.80
CA ARG A 289 24.05 0.27 7.35
C ARG A 289 23.92 0.47 8.86
N ASP A 290 25.00 0.27 9.62
CA ASP A 290 24.98 0.38 11.08
C ASP A 290 24.65 1.80 11.54
N LYS A 291 25.18 2.81 10.87
CA LYS A 291 24.87 4.22 11.15
C LYS A 291 23.39 4.51 10.87
N ALA A 292 22.89 4.12 9.69
CA ALA A 292 21.50 4.34 9.32
C ALA A 292 20.53 3.63 10.27
N LEU A 293 20.82 2.36 10.60
CA LEU A 293 20.00 1.58 11.53
C LEU A 293 19.98 2.21 12.94
N SER A 294 21.12 2.71 13.43
CA SER A 294 21.20 3.41 14.71
C SER A 294 20.29 4.65 14.74
N HIS A 295 20.23 5.45 13.67
CA HIS A 295 19.34 6.59 13.55
C HIS A 295 17.85 6.17 13.49
N LEU A 296 17.53 5.13 12.72
CA LEU A 296 16.18 4.58 12.63
C LEU A 296 15.67 4.09 14.00
N ILE A 297 16.51 3.39 14.76
CA ILE A 297 16.21 2.92 16.12
C ILE A 297 15.95 4.11 17.05
N TYR A 298 16.75 5.17 16.96
CA TYR A 298 16.55 6.39 17.74
C TYR A 298 15.20 7.05 17.45
N LEU A 299 14.83 7.19 16.18
CA LEU A 299 13.54 7.73 15.76
C LEU A 299 12.39 6.85 16.27
N GLN A 300 12.47 5.54 16.07
CA GLN A 300 11.45 4.60 16.54
C GLN A 300 11.28 4.64 18.05
N ARG A 301 12.39 4.75 18.80
CA ARG A 301 12.34 4.91 20.26
C ARG A 301 11.57 6.16 20.67
N ALA A 302 11.74 7.26 19.96
CA ALA A 302 11.06 8.52 20.26
C ALA A 302 9.58 8.50 19.87
N GLU A 303 9.22 7.80 18.79
CA GLU A 303 7.85 7.81 18.25
C GLU A 303 6.93 6.77 18.90
N ILE A 304 7.43 5.55 19.11
CA ILE A 304 6.59 4.43 19.58
C ILE A 304 7.22 3.60 20.71
N SER A 305 8.47 3.91 21.11
CA SER A 305 9.28 3.12 22.03
C SER A 305 9.73 1.78 21.47
N ASN A 306 8.81 0.87 21.20
CA ASN A 306 9.01 -0.43 20.57
C ASN A 306 7.70 -0.93 19.90
N PRO A 307 7.80 -1.80 18.89
CA PRO A 307 6.64 -2.25 18.16
C PRO A 307 5.86 -3.36 18.89
N PRO A 308 4.59 -3.65 18.48
CA PRO A 308 3.78 -4.69 19.09
C PRO A 308 4.24 -6.09 18.70
N VAL A 309 4.17 -7.03 19.65
CA VAL A 309 4.74 -8.38 19.49
C VAL A 309 3.82 -9.40 18.82
N TYR A 310 2.49 -9.34 19.07
CA TYR A 310 1.59 -10.46 18.75
C TYR A 310 1.54 -10.80 17.26
N GLY A 311 1.29 -9.82 16.42
CA GLY A 311 1.24 -10.04 14.97
C GLY A 311 2.61 -10.43 14.38
N ALA A 312 3.70 -9.89 14.92
CA ALA A 312 5.06 -10.26 14.51
C ALA A 312 5.36 -11.74 14.83
N ARG A 313 4.91 -12.25 15.99
CA ARG A 313 5.02 -13.68 16.33
C ARG A 313 4.30 -14.56 15.30
N ILE A 314 3.07 -14.21 14.91
CA ILE A 314 2.31 -14.97 13.90
C ILE A 314 3.11 -15.07 12.60
N VAL A 315 3.60 -13.95 12.08
CA VAL A 315 4.39 -13.92 10.84
C VAL A 315 5.67 -14.73 10.98
N ALA A 316 6.42 -14.55 12.09
CA ALA A 316 7.66 -15.27 12.34
C ALA A 316 7.43 -16.79 12.42
N PHE A 317 6.41 -17.24 13.14
CA PHE A 317 6.05 -18.67 13.23
C PHE A 317 5.77 -19.28 11.85
N ILE A 318 5.01 -18.58 11.01
CA ILE A 318 4.67 -19.06 9.68
C ILE A 318 5.92 -19.12 8.79
N LEU A 319 6.71 -18.05 8.75
CA LEU A 319 7.85 -17.95 7.82
C LEU A 319 9.06 -18.81 8.23
N GLN A 320 9.18 -19.16 9.52
CA GLN A 320 10.26 -20.03 10.03
C GLN A 320 9.93 -21.53 9.93
N ASN A 321 8.72 -21.89 9.59
CA ASN A 321 8.29 -23.28 9.46
C ASN A 321 7.90 -23.56 8.01
N GLU A 322 8.61 -24.46 7.33
CA GLU A 322 8.42 -24.77 5.92
C GLU A 322 7.00 -25.25 5.60
N GLU A 323 6.38 -26.08 6.48
CA GLU A 323 5.02 -26.57 6.29
C GLU A 323 3.99 -25.45 6.42
N LEU A 324 4.11 -24.61 7.46
CA LEU A 324 3.22 -23.47 7.66
C LEU A 324 3.40 -22.41 6.56
N LYS A 325 4.63 -22.19 6.09
CA LYS A 325 4.89 -21.31 4.98
C LYS A 325 4.22 -21.80 3.71
N ALA A 326 4.32 -23.09 3.40
CA ALA A 326 3.63 -23.68 2.25
C ALA A 326 2.10 -23.59 2.37
N GLU A 327 1.51 -23.82 3.56
CA GLU A 327 0.09 -23.62 3.81
C GLU A 327 -0.31 -22.14 3.58
N TRP A 328 0.48 -21.20 4.07
CA TRP A 328 0.24 -19.77 3.87
C TRP A 328 0.34 -19.34 2.39
N GLU A 329 1.27 -19.88 1.63
CA GLU A 329 1.37 -19.66 0.18
C GLU A 329 0.12 -20.17 -0.54
N GLN A 330 -0.49 -21.27 -0.09
CA GLN A 330 -1.80 -21.74 -0.60
C GLN A 330 -2.94 -20.78 -0.22
N ASP A 331 -2.95 -20.22 1.00
CA ASP A 331 -3.92 -19.19 1.38
C ASP A 331 -3.80 -17.94 0.48
N LEU A 332 -2.57 -17.53 0.11
CA LEU A 332 -2.34 -16.43 -0.84
C LEU A 332 -2.88 -16.75 -2.23
N LEU A 333 -2.67 -17.97 -2.72
CA LEU A 333 -3.21 -18.42 -4.01
C LEU A 333 -4.75 -18.39 -4.02
N ILE A 334 -5.39 -18.79 -2.92
CA ILE A 334 -6.85 -18.71 -2.77
C ILE A 334 -7.31 -17.26 -2.85
N MET A 335 -6.67 -16.34 -2.11
CA MET A 335 -7.05 -14.93 -2.09
C MET A 335 -6.85 -14.25 -3.44
N SER A 336 -5.66 -14.38 -4.03
CA SER A 336 -5.32 -13.78 -5.33
C SER A 336 -6.15 -14.39 -6.46
N GLY A 337 -6.35 -15.70 -6.44
CA GLY A 337 -7.18 -16.43 -7.41
C GLY A 337 -8.64 -15.99 -7.38
N ARG A 338 -9.22 -15.80 -6.18
CA ARG A 338 -10.58 -15.28 -6.03
C ARG A 338 -10.71 -13.87 -6.60
N ILE A 339 -9.75 -12.98 -6.33
CA ILE A 339 -9.76 -11.62 -6.89
C ILE A 339 -9.71 -11.65 -8.42
N LYS A 340 -8.84 -12.48 -9.00
CA LYS A 340 -8.76 -12.67 -10.46
C LYS A 340 -10.10 -13.19 -11.03
N THR A 341 -10.72 -14.14 -10.34
CA THR A 341 -12.04 -14.68 -10.72
C THR A 341 -13.12 -13.60 -10.70
N MET A 342 -13.15 -12.73 -9.69
CA MET A 342 -14.12 -11.64 -9.60
C MET A 342 -13.90 -10.56 -10.66
N ARG A 343 -12.65 -10.26 -11.01
CA ARG A 343 -12.33 -9.39 -12.16
C ARG A 343 -12.89 -9.95 -13.46
N ALA A 344 -12.62 -11.24 -13.73
CA ALA A 344 -13.11 -11.93 -14.92
C ALA A 344 -14.65 -11.99 -14.95
N ALA A 345 -15.29 -12.23 -13.81
CA ALA A 345 -16.74 -12.26 -13.71
C ALA A 345 -17.36 -10.89 -13.99
N LEU A 346 -16.83 -9.80 -13.37
CA LEU A 346 -17.31 -8.45 -13.65
C LEU A 346 -17.16 -8.08 -15.11
N PHE A 347 -15.99 -8.36 -15.70
CA PHE A 347 -15.73 -8.12 -17.12
C PHE A 347 -16.71 -8.89 -18.01
N GLY A 348 -16.92 -10.19 -17.75
CA GLY A 348 -17.84 -11.04 -18.49
C GLY A 348 -19.30 -10.56 -18.43
N GLU A 349 -19.76 -10.12 -17.26
CA GLU A 349 -21.12 -9.55 -17.11
C GLU A 349 -21.27 -8.22 -17.86
N LEU A 350 -20.26 -7.34 -17.84
CA LEU A 350 -20.28 -6.10 -18.63
C LEU A 350 -20.28 -6.35 -20.13
N GLN A 351 -19.53 -7.38 -20.60
CA GLN A 351 -19.55 -7.81 -22.00
C GLN A 351 -20.93 -8.38 -22.38
N ALA A 352 -21.51 -9.24 -21.52
CA ALA A 352 -22.81 -9.85 -21.80
C ALA A 352 -23.96 -8.82 -21.87
N LEU A 353 -23.82 -7.71 -21.13
CA LEU A 353 -24.73 -6.57 -21.16
C LEU A 353 -24.47 -5.63 -22.34
N GLU A 354 -23.40 -5.88 -23.13
CA GLU A 354 -22.94 -4.96 -24.18
C GLU A 354 -22.77 -3.53 -23.65
N THR A 355 -22.23 -3.39 -22.41
CA THR A 355 -22.01 -2.10 -21.77
C THR A 355 -21.07 -1.24 -22.60
N PRO A 356 -21.44 0.00 -22.98
CA PRO A 356 -20.59 0.86 -23.79
C PRO A 356 -19.20 1.07 -23.19
N GLY A 357 -18.16 1.11 -24.03
CA GLY A 357 -16.77 1.32 -23.66
C GLY A 357 -15.92 0.06 -23.69
N ASN A 358 -14.63 0.24 -23.37
CA ASN A 358 -13.68 -0.87 -23.26
C ASN A 358 -13.43 -1.19 -21.79
N TRP A 359 -13.79 -2.39 -21.38
CA TRP A 359 -13.68 -2.88 -20.00
C TRP A 359 -12.50 -3.84 -19.78
N GLN A 360 -11.67 -4.07 -20.82
CA GLN A 360 -10.54 -5.00 -20.76
C GLN A 360 -9.54 -4.66 -19.64
N HIS A 361 -9.41 -3.37 -19.31
CA HIS A 361 -8.54 -2.90 -18.23
C HIS A 361 -8.87 -3.56 -16.88
N ILE A 362 -10.12 -3.93 -16.60
CA ILE A 362 -10.51 -4.61 -15.35
C ILE A 362 -9.74 -5.92 -15.15
N VAL A 363 -9.53 -6.70 -16.21
CA VAL A 363 -8.80 -7.97 -16.16
C VAL A 363 -7.30 -7.82 -16.39
N ASN A 364 -6.85 -6.70 -16.97
CA ASN A 364 -5.43 -6.39 -17.13
C ASN A 364 -4.80 -5.83 -15.84
N GLN A 365 -5.62 -5.24 -14.97
CA GLN A 365 -5.20 -4.75 -13.65
C GLN A 365 -5.03 -5.92 -12.67
N ASN A 366 -4.16 -5.77 -11.69
CA ASN A 366 -3.89 -6.79 -10.68
C ASN A 366 -4.15 -6.27 -9.25
N GLY A 367 -4.00 -7.17 -8.27
CA GLY A 367 -4.18 -6.85 -6.86
C GLY A 367 -5.63 -6.51 -6.50
N MET A 368 -5.79 -5.87 -5.35
CA MET A 368 -7.08 -5.66 -4.68
C MET A 368 -7.96 -4.61 -5.36
N PHE A 369 -7.39 -3.64 -6.07
CA PHE A 369 -8.12 -2.50 -6.60
C PHE A 369 -8.23 -2.52 -8.12
N SER A 370 -9.34 -1.96 -8.61
CA SER A 370 -9.54 -1.59 -9.99
C SER A 370 -9.80 -0.09 -10.09
N TYR A 371 -9.13 0.56 -11.02
CA TYR A 371 -9.46 1.92 -11.42
C TYR A 371 -10.37 1.82 -12.62
N THR A 372 -11.68 2.01 -12.36
CA THR A 372 -12.75 1.58 -13.30
C THR A 372 -12.90 2.46 -14.53
N GLY A 373 -12.28 3.64 -14.54
CA GLY A 373 -12.49 4.65 -15.60
C GLY A 373 -13.84 5.39 -15.50
N LEU A 374 -14.65 5.09 -14.48
CA LEU A 374 -15.92 5.80 -14.25
C LEU A 374 -15.65 7.22 -13.73
N SER A 375 -16.39 8.19 -14.27
CA SER A 375 -16.35 9.58 -13.81
C SER A 375 -16.99 9.73 -12.42
N GLU A 376 -16.64 10.80 -11.71
CA GLU A 376 -17.25 11.12 -10.40
C GLU A 376 -18.78 11.16 -10.50
N LYS A 377 -19.35 11.75 -11.55
CA LYS A 377 -20.80 11.80 -11.80
C LYS A 377 -21.42 10.41 -11.86
N GLN A 378 -20.76 9.47 -12.55
CA GLN A 378 -21.21 8.08 -12.65
C GLN A 378 -21.09 7.36 -11.31
N VAL A 379 -20.00 7.57 -10.58
CA VAL A 379 -19.83 7.01 -9.23
C VAL A 379 -20.90 7.53 -8.26
N LEU A 380 -21.24 8.82 -8.30
CA LEU A 380 -22.32 9.38 -7.50
C LEU A 380 -23.70 8.82 -7.90
N ALA A 381 -23.89 8.50 -9.19
CA ALA A 381 -25.09 7.81 -9.65
C ALA A 381 -25.13 6.34 -9.16
N LEU A 382 -24.01 5.63 -9.14
CA LEU A 382 -23.92 4.28 -8.58
C LEU A 382 -24.31 4.21 -7.10
N ARG A 383 -24.01 5.24 -6.31
CA ARG A 383 -24.46 5.30 -4.90
C ARG A 383 -25.98 5.29 -4.77
N LYS A 384 -26.72 5.83 -5.75
CA LYS A 384 -28.19 5.77 -5.79
C LYS A 384 -28.70 4.38 -6.17
N GLU A 385 -27.86 3.57 -6.79
CA GLU A 385 -28.07 2.14 -7.07
C GLU A 385 -27.47 1.25 -5.97
N HIS A 386 -27.18 1.81 -4.78
CA HIS A 386 -26.63 1.12 -3.61
C HIS A 386 -25.23 0.49 -3.80
N ILE A 387 -24.45 0.99 -4.78
CA ILE A 387 -23.06 0.58 -5.03
C ILE A 387 -22.12 1.66 -4.56
N TYR A 388 -21.21 1.31 -3.63
CA TYR A 388 -20.34 2.23 -2.94
C TYR A 388 -18.88 2.01 -3.35
N LEU A 389 -18.28 2.98 -4.09
CA LEU A 389 -16.88 3.06 -4.42
C LEU A 389 -16.39 4.51 -4.32
N LEU A 390 -15.08 4.75 -4.36
CA LEU A 390 -14.51 6.10 -4.26
C LEU A 390 -14.84 6.94 -5.51
N THR A 391 -15.04 8.23 -5.31
CA THR A 391 -15.36 9.20 -6.40
C THR A 391 -14.29 9.27 -7.49
N SER A 392 -13.05 8.87 -7.17
CA SER A 392 -11.98 8.70 -8.15
C SER A 392 -12.19 7.53 -9.14
N GLY A 393 -13.23 6.72 -8.96
CA GLY A 393 -13.43 5.50 -9.74
C GLY A 393 -12.69 4.28 -9.23
N ARG A 394 -11.96 4.38 -8.09
CA ARG A 394 -11.33 3.22 -7.46
C ARG A 394 -12.37 2.31 -6.83
N ALA A 395 -12.40 1.05 -7.28
CA ALA A 395 -13.21 -0.02 -6.71
C ALA A 395 -12.32 -1.10 -6.07
N SER A 396 -12.71 -1.59 -4.89
CA SER A 396 -12.10 -2.78 -4.29
C SER A 396 -12.76 -4.03 -4.85
N ILE A 397 -12.03 -4.79 -5.63
CA ILE A 397 -12.52 -6.05 -6.24
C ILE A 397 -12.82 -7.11 -5.17
N SER A 398 -12.15 -7.03 -4.01
CA SER A 398 -12.43 -7.93 -2.89
C SER A 398 -13.84 -7.79 -2.29
N GLY A 399 -14.53 -6.68 -2.57
CA GLY A 399 -15.94 -6.48 -2.20
C GLY A 399 -16.94 -7.18 -3.15
N LEU A 400 -16.48 -7.68 -4.30
CA LEU A 400 -17.29 -8.49 -5.19
C LEU A 400 -17.37 -9.94 -4.70
N ASN A 401 -18.49 -10.59 -4.96
CA ASN A 401 -18.71 -12.02 -4.81
C ASN A 401 -19.67 -12.52 -5.89
N ARG A 402 -19.96 -13.83 -5.90
CA ARG A 402 -20.83 -14.44 -6.93
C ARG A 402 -22.26 -13.90 -6.88
N ASP A 403 -22.74 -13.49 -5.70
CA ASP A 403 -24.10 -13.02 -5.51
C ASP A 403 -24.28 -11.57 -5.99
N ASN A 404 -23.25 -10.70 -5.77
CA ASN A 404 -23.38 -9.26 -6.05
C ASN A 404 -22.78 -8.82 -7.39
N VAL A 405 -21.91 -9.60 -8.04
CA VAL A 405 -21.19 -9.18 -9.25
C VAL A 405 -22.14 -8.82 -10.41
N LYS A 406 -23.24 -9.56 -10.58
CA LYS A 406 -24.27 -9.26 -11.59
C LYS A 406 -25.02 -7.97 -11.32
N MET A 407 -25.37 -7.73 -10.05
CA MET A 407 -26.03 -6.50 -9.62
C MET A 407 -25.11 -5.30 -9.87
N VAL A 408 -23.82 -5.42 -9.51
CA VAL A 408 -22.82 -4.37 -9.73
C VAL A 408 -22.66 -4.07 -11.23
N ALA A 409 -22.54 -5.10 -12.07
CA ALA A 409 -22.41 -4.94 -13.51
C ALA A 409 -23.63 -4.23 -14.12
N LYS A 410 -24.85 -4.63 -13.74
CA LYS A 410 -26.09 -3.97 -14.18
C LYS A 410 -26.17 -2.51 -13.76
N ALA A 411 -25.73 -2.19 -12.53
CA ALA A 411 -25.70 -0.82 -12.06
C ALA A 411 -24.69 0.02 -12.85
N ILE A 412 -23.51 -0.53 -13.16
CA ILE A 412 -22.51 0.12 -14.01
C ILE A 412 -23.09 0.36 -15.42
N ASP A 413 -23.66 -0.65 -16.06
CA ASP A 413 -24.29 -0.53 -17.38
C ASP A 413 -25.33 0.58 -17.41
N LYS A 414 -26.22 0.60 -16.42
CA LYS A 414 -27.28 1.61 -16.27
C LYS A 414 -26.72 3.03 -16.21
N VAL A 415 -25.69 3.27 -15.37
CA VAL A 415 -25.16 4.63 -15.19
C VAL A 415 -24.31 5.08 -16.38
N VAL A 416 -23.62 4.17 -17.05
CA VAL A 416 -22.84 4.45 -18.26
C VAL A 416 -23.79 4.83 -19.41
N ARG A 417 -24.84 4.05 -19.66
CA ARG A 417 -25.83 4.38 -20.70
C ARG A 417 -26.55 5.70 -20.41
N ALA A 418 -26.88 5.97 -19.14
CA ALA A 418 -27.60 7.19 -18.77
C ALA A 418 -26.71 8.46 -18.89
N SER A 419 -25.41 8.34 -18.76
CA SER A 419 -24.48 9.48 -18.90
C SER A 419 -24.07 9.77 -20.33
N GLY A 420 -24.11 8.76 -21.20
CA GLY A 420 -23.54 8.80 -22.54
C GLY A 420 -22.01 8.78 -22.57
N ASP A 421 -21.35 8.79 -21.42
CA ASP A 421 -19.90 8.73 -21.28
C ASP A 421 -19.48 7.28 -20.99
N ALA A 422 -18.64 6.68 -21.80
CA ALA A 422 -18.08 5.36 -21.59
C ALA A 422 -16.58 5.47 -21.27
N PRO A 423 -15.99 4.54 -20.46
CA PRO A 423 -14.55 4.44 -20.35
C PRO A 423 -13.94 4.30 -21.75
N ALA A 424 -12.86 5.02 -22.00
CA ALA A 424 -12.32 5.21 -23.33
C ALA A 424 -12.05 3.90 -24.06
N VAL A 425 -12.36 3.91 -25.35
CA VAL A 425 -11.99 2.85 -26.28
C VAL A 425 -10.52 3.06 -26.63
N ALA A 426 -9.63 2.19 -26.16
CA ALA A 426 -8.28 2.13 -26.74
C ALA A 426 -8.43 1.79 -28.23
N ALA A 427 -7.96 2.68 -29.09
CA ALA A 427 -7.92 2.46 -30.52
C ALA A 427 -6.93 1.35 -30.88
#